data_f59f74baf953fdc46aa2d9119713355d
#
_entry.id   f59f74baf953fdc46aa2d9119713355d
#
_cell.length_a   1.000
_cell.length_b   1.000
_cell.length_c   1.000
_cell.angle_alpha   90.00
_cell.angle_beta   90.00
_cell.angle_gamma   90.00
#
_symmetry.space_group_name_H-M   'P 1'
#
loop_
_entity.id
_entity.type
_entity.pdbx_description
1 polymer ?
#
loop_
_entity_poly.entity_id
_entity_poly.type
_entity_poly.pdbx_seq_one_letter_code
_entity_poly.pdbx_strand_id
1 'polypeptide(L)'
;MFSHGFMSFAAIGISVACLLIMGTFTLVAYNANENLSDLQQENAVVAFVDDSLTETQARDLQAQLEKVDNVADCTFMSRDEAKENYIEKYDGDELYGDLPADVFRHRYIIHVTDPDRIMETKTAVEQVTGIAKARADQAVAEGFTTARNVASIISIALIAILLLVSVFIISNTIKLTTFDRREEIAIMKMVGATNGF
;
A
#
# COMPACT_ATOMS: atom_id res chain seq x y z
N MET A 1 -44.05 -23.14 -5.21
CA MET A 1 -43.04 -23.66 -6.14
C MET A 1 -42.05 -22.60 -6.64
N PHE A 2 -42.37 -21.31 -6.57
CA PHE A 2 -41.51 -20.19 -6.98
C PHE A 2 -40.41 -19.80 -5.97
N SER A 3 -40.56 -20.10 -4.68
CA SER A 3 -39.59 -19.71 -3.61
C SER A 3 -38.25 -20.45 -3.69
N HIS A 4 -38.24 -21.72 -4.09
CA HIS A 4 -37.00 -22.50 -4.22
C HIS A 4 -36.11 -22.05 -5.37
N GLY A 5 -36.70 -21.58 -6.49
CA GLY A 5 -35.95 -21.03 -7.60
C GLY A 5 -35.21 -19.71 -7.25
N PHE A 6 -35.86 -18.86 -6.48
CA PHE A 6 -35.32 -17.57 -6.05
C PHE A 6 -34.16 -17.74 -5.05
N MET A 7 -34.30 -18.71 -4.13
CA MET A 7 -33.20 -19.05 -3.19
C MET A 7 -31.97 -19.63 -3.90
N SER A 8 -32.17 -20.50 -4.91
CA SER A 8 -31.06 -21.04 -5.69
C SER A 8 -30.38 -19.95 -6.52
N PHE A 9 -31.15 -19.03 -7.11
CA PHE A 9 -30.60 -17.91 -7.88
C PHE A 9 -29.78 -16.96 -6.98
N ALA A 10 -30.27 -16.67 -5.78
CA ALA A 10 -29.54 -15.86 -4.80
C ALA A 10 -28.22 -16.54 -4.36
N ALA A 11 -28.26 -17.85 -4.11
CA ALA A 11 -27.07 -18.62 -3.72
C ALA A 11 -26.00 -18.61 -4.83
N ILE A 12 -26.40 -18.81 -6.10
CA ILE A 12 -25.51 -18.74 -7.25
C ILE A 12 -24.93 -17.33 -7.39
N GLY A 13 -25.75 -16.28 -7.26
CA GLY A 13 -25.31 -14.89 -7.32
C GLY A 13 -24.26 -14.55 -6.27
N ILE A 14 -24.46 -15.01 -5.03
CA ILE A 14 -23.49 -14.83 -3.94
C ILE A 14 -22.20 -15.58 -4.24
N SER A 15 -22.26 -16.83 -4.71
CA SER A 15 -21.08 -17.62 -5.05
C SER A 15 -20.25 -16.97 -6.17
N VAL A 16 -20.92 -16.48 -7.22
CA VAL A 16 -20.26 -15.75 -8.33
C VAL A 16 -19.60 -14.46 -7.81
N ALA A 17 -20.30 -13.70 -6.99
CA ALA A 17 -19.75 -12.47 -6.39
C ALA A 17 -18.52 -12.77 -5.52
N CYS A 18 -18.56 -13.79 -4.68
CA CYS A 18 -17.42 -14.22 -3.87
C CYS A 18 -16.21 -14.63 -4.72
N LEU A 19 -16.44 -15.39 -5.81
CA LEU A 19 -15.36 -15.81 -6.71
C LEU A 19 -14.75 -14.61 -7.46
N LEU A 20 -15.57 -13.67 -7.91
CA LEU A 20 -15.08 -12.43 -8.55
C LEU A 20 -14.24 -11.59 -7.58
N ILE A 21 -14.71 -11.41 -6.34
CA ILE A 21 -13.97 -10.67 -5.32
C ILE A 21 -12.64 -11.37 -5.02
N MET A 22 -12.67 -12.69 -4.78
CA MET A 22 -11.46 -13.46 -4.50
C MET A 22 -10.47 -13.42 -5.67
N GLY A 23 -10.95 -13.59 -6.91
CA GLY A 23 -10.12 -13.50 -8.12
C GLY A 23 -9.50 -12.11 -8.30
N THR A 24 -10.27 -11.06 -8.07
CA THR A 24 -9.77 -9.67 -8.15
C THR A 24 -8.70 -9.40 -7.10
N PHE A 25 -8.92 -9.80 -5.85
CA PHE A 25 -7.92 -9.64 -4.78
C PHE A 25 -6.65 -10.46 -5.05
N THR A 26 -6.78 -11.66 -5.57
CA THR A 26 -5.62 -12.50 -5.92
C THR A 26 -4.81 -11.86 -7.05
N LEU A 27 -5.47 -11.35 -8.10
CA LEU A 27 -4.82 -10.65 -9.20
C LEU A 27 -4.12 -9.35 -8.73
N VAL A 28 -4.78 -8.56 -7.88
CA VAL A 28 -4.18 -7.35 -7.30
C VAL A 28 -2.98 -7.70 -6.45
N ALA A 29 -3.07 -8.71 -5.60
CA ALA A 29 -1.96 -9.14 -4.75
C ALA A 29 -0.77 -9.65 -5.57
N TYR A 30 -1.03 -10.43 -6.64
CA TYR A 30 0.01 -10.92 -7.53
C TYR A 30 0.72 -9.78 -8.26
N ASN A 31 -0.05 -8.87 -8.89
CA ASN A 31 0.52 -7.71 -9.58
C ASN A 31 1.22 -6.74 -8.63
N ALA A 32 0.70 -6.53 -7.42
CA ALA A 32 1.35 -5.69 -6.42
C ALA A 32 2.71 -6.23 -6.02
N ASN A 33 2.84 -7.55 -5.86
CA ASN A 33 4.12 -8.15 -5.47
C ASN A 33 5.18 -8.05 -6.57
N GLU A 34 4.78 -8.11 -7.83
CA GLU A 34 5.67 -8.00 -9.00
C GLU A 34 6.12 -6.54 -9.24
N ASN A 35 5.22 -5.57 -9.02
CA ASN A 35 5.51 -4.14 -9.19
C ASN A 35 6.04 -3.46 -7.90
N LEU A 36 5.98 -4.15 -6.74
CA LEU A 36 6.40 -3.56 -5.46
C LEU A 36 7.91 -3.25 -5.42
N SER A 37 8.71 -4.04 -6.13
CA SER A 37 10.16 -3.83 -6.25
C SER A 37 10.50 -2.52 -6.98
N ASP A 38 9.78 -2.22 -8.06
CA ASP A 38 9.97 -0.98 -8.83
C ASP A 38 9.45 0.24 -8.06
N LEU A 39 8.31 0.10 -7.39
CA LEU A 39 7.71 1.15 -6.58
C LEU A 39 8.51 1.47 -5.31
N GLN A 40 9.21 0.50 -4.73
CA GLN A 40 10.11 0.74 -3.60
C GLN A 40 11.34 1.56 -4.00
N GLN A 41 11.85 1.39 -5.22
CA GLN A 41 12.94 2.23 -5.74
C GLN A 41 12.48 3.65 -6.07
N GLU A 42 11.21 3.84 -6.44
CA GLU A 42 10.63 5.15 -6.75
C GLU A 42 10.35 6.00 -5.49
N ASN A 43 10.09 5.36 -4.33
CA ASN A 43 9.92 6.05 -3.03
C ASN A 43 11.22 6.26 -2.27
N ALA A 44 12.34 6.28 -2.95
CA ALA A 44 13.63 6.44 -2.35
C ALA A 44 14.20 7.84 -2.60
N VAL A 45 14.95 8.34 -1.63
CA VAL A 45 15.86 9.45 -1.82
C VAL A 45 17.16 8.89 -2.39
N VAL A 46 17.51 9.27 -3.62
CA VAL A 46 18.80 8.90 -4.22
C VAL A 46 19.83 9.97 -3.90
N ALA A 47 20.80 9.65 -3.05
CA ALA A 47 21.87 10.53 -2.67
C ALA A 47 23.15 10.21 -3.45
N PHE A 48 23.65 11.15 -4.23
CA PHE A 48 24.88 11.02 -5.00
C PHE A 48 26.05 11.45 -4.14
N VAL A 49 27.03 10.58 -4.06
CA VAL A 49 28.29 10.84 -3.32
C VAL A 49 29.18 11.77 -4.14
N ASP A 50 29.97 12.59 -3.44
CA ASP A 50 30.95 13.47 -4.07
C ASP A 50 32.05 12.65 -4.76
N ASP A 51 32.42 13.04 -5.99
CA ASP A 51 33.41 12.36 -6.81
C ASP A 51 34.82 12.41 -6.23
N SER A 52 35.07 13.32 -5.28
CA SER A 52 36.36 13.42 -4.58
C SER A 52 36.61 12.29 -3.58
N LEU A 53 35.55 11.55 -3.18
CA LEU A 53 35.63 10.46 -2.23
C LEU A 53 35.96 9.12 -2.91
N THR A 54 36.84 8.35 -2.27
CA THR A 54 37.07 6.97 -2.68
C THR A 54 35.89 6.08 -2.30
N GLU A 55 35.76 4.93 -2.94
CA GLU A 55 34.66 3.99 -2.64
C GLU A 55 34.61 3.60 -1.15
N THR A 56 35.77 3.40 -0.51
CA THR A 56 35.82 3.08 0.92
C THR A 56 35.27 4.22 1.77
N GLN A 57 35.66 5.46 1.47
CA GLN A 57 35.13 6.65 2.16
C GLN A 57 33.65 6.86 1.87
N ALA A 58 33.22 6.56 0.64
CA ALA A 58 31.81 6.62 0.27
C ALA A 58 30.96 5.62 1.07
N ARG A 59 31.47 4.40 1.33
CA ARG A 59 30.78 3.39 2.16
C ARG A 59 30.70 3.78 3.64
N ASP A 60 31.67 4.51 4.15
CA ASP A 60 31.70 4.98 5.55
C ASP A 60 30.59 6.01 5.86
N LEU A 61 30.01 6.64 4.82
CA LEU A 61 28.89 7.58 4.98
C LEU A 61 27.59 6.89 5.42
N GLN A 62 27.46 5.58 5.23
CA GLN A 62 26.26 4.83 5.57
C GLN A 62 25.81 5.07 7.01
N ALA A 63 26.74 4.97 7.97
CA ALA A 63 26.45 5.16 9.38
C ALA A 63 26.00 6.59 9.75
N GLN A 64 26.28 7.58 8.90
CA GLN A 64 25.80 8.95 9.08
C GLN A 64 24.41 9.13 8.47
N LEU A 65 24.16 8.52 7.30
CA LEU A 65 22.89 8.57 6.60
C LEU A 65 21.80 7.82 7.35
N GLU A 66 22.11 6.69 7.97
CA GLU A 66 21.16 5.92 8.81
C GLU A 66 20.73 6.67 10.08
N LYS A 67 21.46 7.69 10.50
CA LYS A 67 21.09 8.55 11.65
C LYS A 67 20.19 9.72 11.28
N VAL A 68 20.00 9.96 9.99
CA VAL A 68 19.11 11.03 9.53
C VAL A 68 17.67 10.67 9.88
N ASP A 69 16.93 11.61 10.41
CA ASP A 69 15.52 11.40 10.77
C ASP A 69 14.70 10.98 9.55
N ASN A 70 13.74 10.07 9.78
CA ASN A 70 12.88 9.46 8.75
C ASN A 70 13.58 8.52 7.76
N VAL A 71 14.84 8.17 7.93
CA VAL A 71 15.51 7.12 7.16
C VAL A 71 15.14 5.76 7.74
N ALA A 72 14.58 4.87 6.91
CA ALA A 72 14.22 3.50 7.28
C ALA A 72 15.34 2.52 6.95
N ASP A 73 15.94 2.67 5.76
CA ASP A 73 17.00 1.83 5.23
C ASP A 73 17.89 2.64 4.28
N CYS A 74 19.16 2.26 4.19
CA CYS A 74 20.15 2.94 3.38
C CYS A 74 21.07 1.92 2.71
N THR A 75 20.94 1.79 1.39
CA THR A 75 21.74 0.85 0.59
C THR A 75 22.75 1.59 -0.27
N PHE A 76 24.03 1.24 -0.15
CA PHE A 76 25.09 1.75 -1.01
C PHE A 76 25.07 1.05 -2.36
N MET A 77 25.23 1.82 -3.43
CA MET A 77 25.35 1.33 -4.80
C MET A 77 26.63 1.92 -5.42
N SER A 78 27.51 1.06 -5.88
CA SER A 78 28.75 1.46 -6.55
C SER A 78 28.47 2.04 -7.95
N ARG A 79 29.48 2.63 -8.59
CA ARG A 79 29.39 3.13 -9.97
C ARG A 79 29.09 2.00 -10.96
N ASP A 80 29.74 0.86 -10.75
CA ASP A 80 29.61 -0.30 -11.63
C ASP A 80 28.21 -0.93 -11.51
N GLU A 81 27.73 -1.13 -10.28
CA GLU A 81 26.36 -1.60 -10.01
C GLU A 81 25.31 -0.61 -10.55
N ALA A 82 25.56 0.70 -10.43
CA ALA A 82 24.68 1.72 -10.96
C ALA A 82 24.61 1.71 -12.48
N LYS A 83 25.72 1.41 -13.16
CA LYS A 83 25.78 1.22 -14.60
C LYS A 83 25.00 -0.05 -15.01
N GLU A 84 25.24 -1.16 -14.31
CA GLU A 84 24.59 -2.44 -14.60
C GLU A 84 23.07 -2.35 -14.45
N ASN A 85 22.58 -1.79 -13.35
CA ASN A 85 21.15 -1.53 -13.14
C ASN A 85 20.54 -0.58 -14.19
N TYR A 86 21.31 0.40 -14.67
CA TYR A 86 20.85 1.30 -15.71
C TYR A 86 20.67 0.59 -17.04
N ILE A 87 21.61 -0.27 -17.43
CA ILE A 87 21.56 -1.06 -18.66
C ILE A 87 20.39 -2.06 -18.59
N GLU A 88 20.19 -2.72 -17.45
CA GLU A 88 19.11 -3.68 -17.25
C GLU A 88 17.73 -2.99 -17.33
N LYS A 89 17.58 -1.82 -16.73
CA LYS A 89 16.32 -1.05 -16.74
C LYS A 89 15.90 -0.58 -18.14
N TYR A 90 16.86 -0.33 -19.02
CA TYR A 90 16.59 0.15 -20.40
C TYR A 90 16.79 -0.92 -21.46
N ASP A 91 16.58 -2.20 -21.10
CA ASP A 91 16.44 -3.36 -21.98
C ASP A 91 17.64 -3.58 -22.92
N GLY A 92 18.85 -3.28 -22.44
CA GLY A 92 20.10 -3.61 -23.15
C GLY A 92 20.30 -2.85 -24.46
N ASP A 93 19.68 -1.67 -24.63
CA ASP A 93 19.89 -0.83 -25.80
C ASP A 93 21.41 -0.56 -25.98
N GLU A 94 21.98 -1.00 -27.11
CA GLU A 94 23.42 -0.89 -27.41
C GLU A 94 23.96 0.54 -27.22
N LEU A 95 23.09 1.53 -27.30
CA LEU A 95 23.44 2.94 -27.10
C LEU A 95 23.91 3.25 -25.68
N TYR A 96 23.48 2.50 -24.67
CA TYR A 96 23.85 2.71 -23.25
C TYR A 96 24.96 1.79 -22.75
N GLY A 97 25.22 0.69 -23.47
CA GLY A 97 26.27 -0.28 -23.14
C GLY A 97 27.69 0.32 -23.16
N ASP A 98 27.94 1.25 -24.08
CA ASP A 98 29.24 1.90 -24.29
C ASP A 98 29.51 3.10 -23.36
N LEU A 99 28.57 3.44 -22.44
CA LEU A 99 28.80 4.53 -21.51
C LEU A 99 29.92 4.17 -20.54
N PRO A 100 30.98 5.02 -20.41
CA PRO A 100 32.04 4.75 -19.44
C PRO A 100 31.48 4.85 -18.01
N ALA A 101 32.01 4.03 -17.11
CA ALA A 101 31.58 3.97 -15.71
C ALA A 101 31.74 5.34 -14.99
N ASP A 102 32.63 6.18 -15.46
CA ASP A 102 32.89 7.53 -14.93
C ASP A 102 31.68 8.48 -15.03
N VAL A 103 30.72 8.18 -15.90
CA VAL A 103 29.47 8.95 -16.00
C VAL A 103 28.55 8.67 -14.81
N PHE A 104 28.73 7.50 -14.19
CA PHE A 104 27.96 7.09 -13.04
C PHE A 104 28.69 7.45 -11.75
N ARG A 105 27.93 7.92 -10.75
CA ARG A 105 28.46 8.24 -9.42
C ARG A 105 28.08 7.16 -8.42
N HIS A 106 28.94 6.98 -7.41
CA HIS A 106 28.51 6.27 -6.22
C HIS A 106 27.26 6.93 -5.66
N ARG A 107 26.30 6.14 -5.24
CA ARG A 107 25.04 6.64 -4.73
C ARG A 107 24.52 5.81 -3.58
N TYR A 108 23.65 6.39 -2.80
CA TYR A 108 22.84 5.71 -1.81
C TYR A 108 21.40 5.73 -2.24
N ILE A 109 20.74 4.60 -2.10
CA ILE A 109 19.29 4.48 -2.19
C ILE A 109 18.78 4.46 -0.76
N ILE A 110 18.01 5.48 -0.39
CA ILE A 110 17.55 5.72 0.98
C ILE A 110 16.05 5.62 0.99
N HIS A 111 15.52 4.58 1.65
CA HIS A 111 14.09 4.44 1.84
C HIS A 111 13.67 5.24 3.07
N VAL A 112 12.52 5.90 2.96
CA VAL A 112 11.96 6.71 4.04
C VAL A 112 10.87 5.95 4.77
N THR A 113 10.76 6.18 6.09
CA THR A 113 9.68 5.61 6.92
C THR A 113 8.34 6.27 6.61
N ASP A 114 8.34 7.59 6.45
CA ASP A 114 7.16 8.39 6.13
C ASP A 114 7.37 9.12 4.80
N PRO A 115 6.68 8.70 3.72
CA PRO A 115 6.76 9.33 2.40
C PRO A 115 6.33 10.80 2.39
N ASP A 116 5.44 11.22 3.30
CA ASP A 116 4.96 12.61 3.37
C ASP A 116 6.10 13.58 3.71
N ARG A 117 7.16 13.08 4.38
CA ARG A 117 8.34 13.85 4.79
C ARG A 117 9.55 13.65 3.87
N ILE A 118 9.39 13.07 2.68
CA ILE A 118 10.51 12.73 1.78
C ILE A 118 11.34 13.97 1.40
N MET A 119 10.72 15.14 1.23
CA MET A 119 11.43 16.37 0.88
C MET A 119 12.24 16.95 2.04
N GLU A 120 11.79 16.77 3.27
CA GLU A 120 12.55 17.11 4.47
C GLU A 120 13.77 16.20 4.60
N THR A 121 13.54 14.89 4.43
CA THR A 121 14.61 13.87 4.44
C THR A 121 15.64 14.13 3.36
N LYS A 122 15.21 14.44 2.13
CA LYS A 122 16.12 14.82 1.04
C LYS A 122 17.02 15.99 1.45
N THR A 123 16.44 17.04 2.03
CA THR A 123 17.19 18.23 2.46
C THR A 123 18.17 17.91 3.58
N ALA A 124 17.78 17.06 4.53
CA ALA A 124 18.65 16.62 5.61
C ALA A 124 19.82 15.75 5.09
N VAL A 125 19.56 14.87 4.14
CA VAL A 125 20.58 14.04 3.47
C VAL A 125 21.58 14.88 2.69
N GLU A 126 21.14 15.94 2.01
CA GLU A 126 22.03 16.88 1.29
C GLU A 126 22.99 17.64 2.22
N GLN A 127 22.68 17.75 3.51
CA GLN A 127 23.55 18.40 4.50
C GLN A 127 24.64 17.46 5.04
N VAL A 128 24.58 16.16 4.75
CA VAL A 128 25.61 15.21 5.16
C VAL A 128 26.88 15.46 4.37
N THR A 129 28.00 15.67 5.07
CA THR A 129 29.31 15.91 4.45
C THR A 129 29.72 14.71 3.59
N GLY A 130 29.97 14.94 2.31
CA GLY A 130 30.33 13.89 1.35
C GLY A 130 29.19 13.53 0.38
N ILE A 131 27.99 14.08 0.58
CA ILE A 131 26.91 14.01 -0.40
C ILE A 131 26.95 15.26 -1.29
N ALA A 132 27.06 15.05 -2.60
CA ALA A 132 27.08 16.14 -3.58
C ALA A 132 25.68 16.63 -3.89
N LYS A 133 24.69 15.74 -3.96
CA LYS A 133 23.31 16.04 -4.30
C LYS A 133 22.39 14.89 -3.89
N ALA A 134 21.18 15.20 -3.47
CA ALA A 134 20.12 14.20 -3.34
C ALA A 134 18.95 14.49 -4.30
N ARG A 135 18.32 13.43 -4.78
CA ARG A 135 17.09 13.48 -5.58
C ARG A 135 15.99 12.68 -4.87
N ALA A 136 14.81 13.24 -4.84
CA ALA A 136 13.59 12.55 -4.45
C ALA A 136 12.52 12.88 -5.48
N ASP A 137 11.70 11.90 -5.85
CA ASP A 137 10.58 12.14 -6.75
C ASP A 137 9.35 12.49 -5.92
N GLN A 138 9.04 13.78 -5.88
CA GLN A 138 7.90 14.31 -5.15
C GLN A 138 6.57 13.83 -5.75
N ALA A 139 6.49 13.66 -7.06
CA ALA A 139 5.26 13.22 -7.73
C ALA A 139 4.87 11.80 -7.33
N VAL A 140 5.86 10.94 -7.13
CA VAL A 140 5.64 9.56 -6.65
C VAL A 140 5.16 9.59 -5.20
N ALA A 141 5.80 10.36 -4.32
CA ALA A 141 5.39 10.49 -2.92
C ALA A 141 3.95 11.01 -2.78
N GLU A 142 3.59 12.07 -3.52
CA GLU A 142 2.23 12.62 -3.55
C GLU A 142 1.21 11.62 -4.11
N GLY A 143 1.61 10.83 -5.11
CA GLY A 143 0.78 9.76 -5.68
C GLY A 143 0.45 8.68 -4.64
N PHE A 144 1.42 8.26 -3.84
CA PHE A 144 1.21 7.30 -2.76
C PHE A 144 0.28 7.82 -1.67
N THR A 145 0.51 9.04 -1.21
CA THR A 145 -0.35 9.68 -0.20
C THR A 145 -1.78 9.81 -0.70
N THR A 146 -1.95 10.24 -1.95
CA THR A 146 -3.28 10.36 -2.57
C THR A 146 -3.96 8.99 -2.69
N ALA A 147 -3.26 7.97 -3.17
CA ALA A 147 -3.80 6.61 -3.30
C ALA A 147 -4.22 6.04 -1.93
N ARG A 148 -3.38 6.21 -0.89
CA ARG A 148 -3.69 5.81 0.49
C ARG A 148 -4.92 6.51 1.03
N ASN A 149 -5.04 7.82 0.83
CA ASN A 149 -6.17 8.61 1.30
C ASN A 149 -7.46 8.20 0.60
N VAL A 150 -7.44 8.00 -0.73
CA VAL A 150 -8.58 7.53 -1.51
C VAL A 150 -9.00 6.13 -1.04
N ALA A 151 -8.07 5.20 -0.87
CA ALA A 151 -8.34 3.87 -0.36
C ALA A 151 -8.96 3.90 1.05
N SER A 152 -8.47 4.76 1.92
CA SER A 152 -9.00 4.95 3.28
C SER A 152 -10.43 5.47 3.26
N ILE A 153 -10.72 6.49 2.46
CA ILE A 153 -12.08 7.06 2.33
C ILE A 153 -13.05 6.01 1.80
N ILE A 154 -12.66 5.26 0.76
CA ILE A 154 -13.48 4.18 0.20
C ILE A 154 -13.73 3.09 1.25
N SER A 155 -12.71 2.69 2.01
CA SER A 155 -12.84 1.68 3.07
C SER A 155 -13.80 2.11 4.17
N ILE A 156 -13.71 3.35 4.63
CA ILE A 156 -14.61 3.90 5.66
C ILE A 156 -16.05 3.94 5.14
N ALA A 157 -16.25 4.37 3.89
CA ALA A 157 -17.57 4.40 3.27
C ALA A 157 -18.18 3.00 3.16
N LEU A 158 -17.40 2.00 2.74
CA LEU A 158 -17.84 0.61 2.66
C LEU A 158 -18.21 0.05 4.05
N ILE A 159 -17.39 0.30 5.07
CA ILE A 159 -17.68 -0.12 6.44
C ILE A 159 -18.99 0.49 6.93
N ALA A 160 -19.22 1.78 6.68
CA ALA A 160 -20.46 2.46 7.08
C ALA A 160 -21.68 1.85 6.38
N ILE A 161 -21.60 1.58 5.08
CA ILE A 161 -22.68 0.93 4.30
C ILE A 161 -22.95 -0.48 4.83
N LEU A 162 -21.91 -1.29 5.06
CA LEU A 162 -22.06 -2.65 5.59
C LEU A 162 -22.71 -2.66 6.98
N LEU A 163 -22.33 -1.71 7.83
CA LEU A 163 -22.91 -1.55 9.16
C LEU A 163 -24.40 -1.19 9.08
N LEU A 164 -24.75 -0.29 8.19
CA LEU A 164 -26.15 0.13 7.95
C LEU A 164 -27.00 -1.04 7.44
N VAL A 165 -26.48 -1.79 6.46
CA VAL A 165 -27.14 -2.99 5.92
C VAL A 165 -27.29 -4.06 7.00
N SER A 166 -26.27 -4.29 7.83
CA SER A 166 -26.30 -5.24 8.94
C SER A 166 -27.40 -4.89 9.95
N VAL A 167 -27.47 -3.64 10.39
CA VAL A 167 -28.53 -3.16 11.29
C VAL A 167 -29.92 -3.34 10.67
N PHE A 168 -30.06 -3.04 9.37
CA PHE A 168 -31.32 -3.22 8.65
C PHE A 168 -31.75 -4.68 8.60
N ILE A 169 -30.83 -5.60 8.29
CA ILE A 169 -31.09 -7.05 8.24
C ILE A 169 -31.50 -7.56 9.62
N ILE A 170 -30.74 -7.20 10.68
CA ILE A 170 -31.05 -7.59 12.05
C ILE A 170 -32.45 -7.10 12.47
N SER A 171 -32.73 -5.82 12.25
CA SER A 171 -34.05 -5.23 12.54
C SER A 171 -35.19 -5.95 11.83
N ASN A 172 -34.99 -6.25 10.54
CA ASN A 172 -35.99 -6.94 9.74
C ASN A 172 -36.20 -8.39 10.19
N THR A 173 -35.11 -9.09 10.52
CA THR A 173 -35.15 -10.48 11.05
C THR A 173 -35.85 -10.54 12.39
N ILE A 174 -35.54 -9.63 13.31
CA ILE A 174 -36.22 -9.55 14.63
C ILE A 174 -37.69 -9.31 14.45
N LYS A 175 -38.07 -8.33 13.60
CA LYS A 175 -39.46 -8.00 13.35
C LYS A 175 -40.26 -9.17 12.76
N LEU A 176 -39.65 -9.92 11.84
CA LEU A 176 -40.28 -11.08 11.22
C LEU A 176 -40.46 -12.22 12.24
N THR A 177 -39.42 -12.53 13.02
CA THR A 177 -39.45 -13.57 14.07
C THR A 177 -40.48 -13.22 15.16
N THR A 178 -40.55 -11.96 15.56
CA THR A 178 -41.52 -11.51 16.55
C THR A 178 -42.95 -11.62 16.02
N PHE A 179 -43.15 -11.36 14.72
CA PHE A 179 -44.46 -11.49 14.10
C PHE A 179 -44.95 -12.94 14.01
N ASP A 180 -44.02 -13.86 13.65
CA ASP A 180 -44.35 -15.30 13.59
C ASP A 180 -44.70 -15.90 14.95
N ARG A 181 -44.08 -15.37 16.03
CA ARG A 181 -44.27 -15.84 17.41
C ARG A 181 -45.25 -14.99 18.21
N ARG A 182 -46.08 -14.16 17.55
CA ARG A 182 -46.99 -13.21 18.23
C ARG A 182 -47.96 -13.90 19.20
N GLU A 183 -48.46 -15.11 18.89
CA GLU A 183 -49.37 -15.84 19.77
C GLU A 183 -48.68 -16.35 21.03
N GLU A 184 -47.44 -16.86 20.93
CA GLU A 184 -46.66 -17.28 22.08
C GLU A 184 -46.34 -16.06 22.97
N ILE A 185 -45.97 -14.93 22.39
CA ILE A 185 -45.70 -13.67 23.10
C ILE A 185 -46.95 -13.17 23.82
N ALA A 186 -48.14 -13.28 23.18
CA ALA A 186 -49.42 -12.90 23.80
C ALA A 186 -49.73 -13.77 25.03
N ILE A 187 -49.48 -15.07 24.95
CA ILE A 187 -49.67 -15.99 26.09
C ILE A 187 -48.68 -15.66 27.22
N MET A 188 -47.40 -15.41 26.92
CA MET A 188 -46.40 -15.01 27.91
C MET A 188 -46.78 -13.68 28.61
N LYS A 189 -47.32 -12.71 27.87
CA LYS A 189 -47.82 -11.47 28.46
C LYS A 189 -49.01 -11.68 29.39
N MET A 190 -49.91 -12.62 29.09
CA MET A 190 -51.03 -12.96 29.96
C MET A 190 -50.59 -13.62 31.26
N VAL A 191 -49.46 -14.30 31.27
CA VAL A 191 -48.89 -14.94 32.46
C VAL A 191 -47.95 -13.98 33.26
N GLY A 192 -47.79 -12.73 32.79
CA GLY A 192 -47.09 -11.70 33.54
C GLY A 192 -45.66 -11.36 33.05
N ALA A 193 -45.27 -11.73 31.85
CA ALA A 193 -43.99 -11.34 31.27
C ALA A 193 -43.92 -9.81 31.01
N THR A 194 -42.80 -9.19 31.42
CA THR A 194 -42.54 -7.76 31.23
C THR A 194 -42.16 -7.43 29.81
N ASN A 195 -42.24 -6.14 29.41
CA ASN A 195 -41.89 -5.66 28.06
C ASN A 195 -40.36 -5.73 27.75
N GLY A 196 -39.55 -6.17 28.65
CA GLY A 196 -38.10 -6.32 28.47
C GLY A 196 -37.68 -7.73 28.08
N PHE A 197 -38.63 -8.59 27.76
CA PHE A 197 -38.40 -9.97 27.34
C PHE A 197 -38.43 -10.07 25.82
#